data_0b4058ca6656cae401d9cc3b6bfb1aea
#
_entry.id   0b4058ca6656cae401d9cc3b6bfb1aea
#
_cell.length_a   1.000
_cell.length_b   1.000
_cell.length_c   1.000
_cell.angle_alpha   90.00
_cell.angle_beta   90.00
_cell.angle_gamma   90.00
#
_symmetry.space_group_name_H-M   'P 1'
#
loop_
_entity.id
_entity.type
_entity.pdbx_description
1 polymer ?
#
loop_
_entity_poly.entity_id
_entity_poly.type
_entity_poly.pdbx_seq_one_letter_code
_entity_poly.pdbx_strand_id
1 'polypeptide(L)'
;MISKLSRLVVENILKIICEKIIINNILIVNKNNKFSGIIDELYIKAESIIFNKINISNIDIKISDLVLNLAFNNKKSFIKNPYASIKMRLTRDNINKTLSNNKWKSLKTSIESFISMSFQSIEIYNKSIYFISSDGFSNKNIDYILQYDKNSISLVNNINQEKLSIFNDKNISIKNLFFCESHIEIEIGSKIIFN
;
A
#
# COMPACT_ATOMS: atom_id res chain seq x y z
N MET A 1 -7.78 -24.56 18.85
CA MET A 1 -6.30 -24.53 19.01
C MET A 1 -5.57 -24.14 17.72
N ILE A 2 -5.91 -24.71 16.58
CA ILE A 2 -5.27 -24.48 15.27
C ILE A 2 -5.39 -23.04 14.77
N SER A 3 -6.54 -22.37 14.95
CA SER A 3 -6.72 -20.97 14.57
C SER A 3 -5.77 -19.99 15.31
N LYS A 4 -5.43 -20.30 16.57
CA LYS A 4 -4.46 -19.51 17.34
C LYS A 4 -3.04 -19.63 16.78
N LEU A 5 -2.62 -20.84 16.39
CA LEU A 5 -1.30 -21.07 15.80
C LEU A 5 -1.18 -20.40 14.42
N SER A 6 -2.18 -20.56 13.56
CA SER A 6 -2.19 -19.92 12.24
C SER A 6 -2.16 -18.39 12.35
N ARG A 7 -2.91 -17.81 13.30
CA ARG A 7 -2.87 -16.39 13.59
C ARG A 7 -1.47 -15.93 14.01
N LEU A 8 -0.82 -16.66 14.92
CA LEU A 8 0.53 -16.35 15.39
C LEU A 8 1.56 -16.38 14.24
N VAL A 9 1.44 -17.38 13.34
CA VAL A 9 2.32 -17.47 12.16
C VAL A 9 2.14 -16.26 11.25
N VAL A 10 0.90 -15.89 10.92
CA VAL A 10 0.61 -14.71 10.08
C VAL A 10 1.14 -13.44 10.75
N GLU A 11 0.91 -13.28 12.04
CA GLU A 11 1.37 -12.12 12.81
C GLU A 11 2.91 -11.99 12.80
N ASN A 12 3.62 -13.10 12.97
CA ASN A 12 5.08 -13.12 12.92
C ASN A 12 5.61 -12.82 11.52
N ILE A 13 4.99 -13.35 10.46
CA ILE A 13 5.37 -13.01 9.08
C ILE A 13 5.22 -11.51 8.83
N LEU A 14 4.10 -10.92 9.22
CA LEU A 14 3.87 -9.48 9.06
C LEU A 14 4.90 -8.63 9.82
N LYS A 15 5.26 -9.04 11.03
CA LYS A 15 6.31 -8.36 11.83
C LYS A 15 7.72 -8.51 11.23
N ILE A 16 7.98 -9.55 10.45
CA ILE A 16 9.26 -9.74 9.75
C ILE A 16 9.34 -8.85 8.51
N ILE A 17 8.26 -8.76 7.73
CA ILE A 17 8.25 -8.01 6.46
C ILE A 17 8.04 -6.51 6.65
N CYS A 18 7.41 -6.08 7.74
CA CYS A 18 7.20 -4.67 8.07
C CYS A 18 8.22 -4.21 9.12
N GLU A 19 8.82 -3.05 8.90
CA GLU A 19 9.73 -2.42 9.89
C GLU A 19 8.97 -1.99 11.15
N LYS A 20 7.70 -1.64 10.97
CA LYS A 20 6.74 -1.34 12.03
C LYS A 20 5.35 -1.77 11.58
N ILE A 21 4.57 -2.35 12.48
CA ILE A 21 3.16 -2.67 12.26
C ILE A 21 2.43 -2.84 13.59
N ILE A 22 1.25 -2.24 13.70
CA ILE A 22 0.32 -2.48 14.80
C ILE A 22 -0.85 -3.25 14.21
N ILE A 23 -0.98 -4.52 14.58
CA ILE A 23 -2.02 -5.41 14.06
C ILE A 23 -3.24 -5.31 14.97
N ASN A 24 -4.35 -4.80 14.43
CA ASN A 24 -5.59 -4.62 15.17
C ASN A 24 -6.45 -5.89 15.15
N ASN A 25 -6.48 -6.57 13.99
CA ASN A 25 -7.27 -7.79 13.84
C ASN A 25 -6.68 -8.72 12.78
N ILE A 26 -6.76 -10.03 13.05
CA ILE A 26 -6.54 -11.10 12.08
C ILE A 26 -7.71 -12.07 12.21
N LEU A 27 -8.48 -12.20 11.13
CA LEU A 27 -9.59 -13.15 11.02
C LEU A 27 -9.26 -14.18 9.94
N ILE A 28 -9.32 -15.46 10.33
CA ILE A 28 -9.11 -16.59 9.44
C ILE A 28 -10.44 -17.29 9.28
N VAL A 29 -10.91 -17.44 8.05
CA VAL A 29 -12.16 -18.12 7.72
C VAL A 29 -11.84 -19.40 6.96
N ASN A 30 -12.34 -20.53 7.48
CA ASN A 30 -12.30 -21.82 6.82
C ASN A 30 -13.73 -22.30 6.63
N LYS A 31 -14.15 -22.51 5.39
CA LYS A 31 -15.51 -22.98 5.04
C LYS A 31 -15.73 -24.45 5.41
N ASN A 32 -14.66 -25.23 5.42
CA ASN A 32 -14.70 -26.63 5.83
C ASN A 32 -14.13 -26.77 7.23
N ASN A 33 -14.91 -27.31 8.17
CA ASN A 33 -14.49 -27.55 9.56
C ASN A 33 -13.34 -28.56 9.71
N LYS A 34 -12.88 -29.20 8.64
CA LYS A 34 -11.70 -30.06 8.62
C LYS A 34 -10.48 -29.25 8.27
N PHE A 35 -9.49 -29.26 9.15
CA PHE A 35 -8.20 -28.61 8.90
C PHE A 35 -7.49 -29.33 7.73
N SER A 36 -7.58 -28.71 6.57
CA SER A 36 -6.95 -29.19 5.33
C SER A 36 -5.65 -28.47 4.99
N GLY A 37 -5.19 -27.56 5.85
CA GLY A 37 -4.09 -26.63 5.51
C GLY A 37 -4.50 -25.51 4.54
N ILE A 38 -5.78 -25.43 4.19
CA ILE A 38 -6.34 -24.42 3.30
C ILE A 38 -7.02 -23.35 4.16
N ILE A 39 -6.66 -22.10 3.92
CA ILE A 39 -7.37 -20.93 4.45
C ILE A 39 -8.18 -20.35 3.29
N ASP A 40 -9.51 -20.42 3.39
CA ASP A 40 -10.38 -19.91 2.35
C ASP A 40 -10.29 -18.39 2.26
N GLU A 41 -10.31 -17.69 3.41
CA GLU A 41 -10.15 -16.25 3.47
C GLU A 41 -9.33 -15.85 4.70
N LEU A 42 -8.41 -14.91 4.50
CA LEU A 42 -7.63 -14.26 5.55
C LEU A 42 -7.88 -12.75 5.48
N TYR A 43 -8.34 -12.18 6.58
CA TYR A 43 -8.53 -10.75 6.75
C TYR A 43 -7.54 -10.21 7.76
N ILE A 44 -6.85 -9.12 7.41
CA ILE A 44 -5.90 -8.44 8.29
C ILE A 44 -6.27 -6.97 8.31
N LYS A 45 -6.38 -6.41 9.52
CA LYS A 45 -6.47 -4.96 9.75
C LYS A 45 -5.29 -4.52 10.59
N ALA A 46 -4.56 -3.54 10.11
CA ALA A 46 -3.42 -3.00 10.81
C ALA A 46 -3.32 -1.47 10.62
N GLU A 47 -2.55 -0.85 11.51
CA GLU A 47 -2.29 0.59 11.52
C GLU A 47 -0.82 0.89 11.81
N SER A 48 -0.40 2.13 11.59
CA SER A 48 0.96 2.61 11.84
C SER A 48 2.02 1.72 11.21
N ILE A 49 1.85 1.41 9.92
CA ILE A 49 2.70 0.49 9.19
C ILE A 49 3.87 1.24 8.57
N ILE A 50 5.08 0.67 8.68
CA ILE A 50 6.24 1.05 7.86
C ILE A 50 6.65 -0.18 7.08
N PHE A 51 6.43 -0.13 5.78
CA PHE A 51 6.82 -1.18 4.85
C PHE A 51 7.71 -0.60 3.76
N ASN A 52 8.93 -1.13 3.62
CA ASN A 52 9.90 -0.65 2.62
C ASN A 52 10.12 0.88 2.69
N LYS A 53 10.13 1.46 3.90
CA LYS A 53 10.19 2.91 4.20
C LYS A 53 8.96 3.70 3.75
N ILE A 54 7.91 3.07 3.26
CA ILE A 54 6.61 3.69 3.03
C ILE A 54 5.87 3.73 4.36
N ASN A 55 5.43 4.91 4.76
CA ASN A 55 4.59 5.09 5.93
C ASN A 55 3.11 4.99 5.51
N ILE A 56 2.36 4.14 6.18
CA ILE A 56 0.94 3.88 5.90
C ILE A 56 0.17 4.01 7.21
N SER A 57 -0.91 4.79 7.24
CA SER A 57 -1.70 4.93 8.46
C SER A 57 -2.52 3.67 8.76
N ASN A 58 -3.26 3.18 7.78
CA ASN A 58 -4.12 2.01 7.92
C ASN A 58 -4.01 1.11 6.69
N ILE A 59 -4.17 -0.19 6.91
CA ILE A 59 -4.25 -1.19 5.85
C ILE A 59 -5.30 -2.24 6.19
N ASP A 60 -6.14 -2.54 5.20
CA ASP A 60 -7.07 -3.67 5.22
C ASP A 60 -6.64 -4.62 4.11
N ILE A 61 -6.30 -5.86 4.47
CA ILE A 61 -5.89 -6.89 3.52
C ILE A 61 -6.91 -8.02 3.57
N LYS A 62 -7.38 -8.43 2.40
CA LYS A 62 -8.14 -9.65 2.20
C LYS A 62 -7.35 -10.56 1.26
N ILE A 63 -7.06 -11.79 1.69
CA ILE A 63 -6.43 -12.81 0.85
C ILE A 63 -7.44 -13.95 0.72
N SER A 64 -7.67 -14.40 -0.51
CA SER A 64 -8.54 -15.53 -0.83
C SER A 64 -7.69 -16.69 -1.34
N ASP A 65 -8.17 -17.93 -1.11
CA ASP A 65 -7.56 -19.17 -1.60
C ASP A 65 -6.09 -19.38 -1.17
N LEU A 66 -5.77 -18.99 0.08
CA LEU A 66 -4.43 -19.16 0.64
C LEU A 66 -4.26 -20.62 1.15
N VAL A 67 -3.34 -21.33 0.54
CA VAL A 67 -2.96 -22.66 0.99
C VAL A 67 -1.73 -22.57 1.89
N LEU A 68 -1.91 -22.76 3.21
CA LEU A 68 -0.80 -22.90 4.15
C LEU A 68 -0.50 -24.38 4.33
N ASN A 69 0.53 -24.90 3.68
CA ASN A 69 0.98 -26.25 3.92
C ASN A 69 1.82 -26.31 5.20
N LEU A 70 1.19 -26.64 6.31
CA LEU A 70 1.85 -26.82 7.61
C LEU A 70 2.46 -28.24 7.78
N ALA A 71 2.39 -29.09 6.75
CA ALA A 71 3.00 -30.42 6.80
C ALA A 71 4.50 -30.31 6.54
N PHE A 72 5.28 -30.41 7.59
CA PHE A 72 6.74 -30.30 7.59
C PHE A 72 7.48 -31.34 6.74
N ASN A 73 6.78 -32.33 6.17
CA ASN A 73 7.42 -33.53 5.57
C ASN A 73 7.15 -33.78 4.08
N ASN A 74 6.38 -32.93 3.35
CA ASN A 74 6.12 -33.16 1.93
C ASN A 74 6.41 -31.92 1.08
N LYS A 75 7.40 -32.02 0.19
CA LYS A 75 7.89 -30.99 -0.75
C LYS A 75 6.88 -30.54 -1.84
N LYS A 76 5.61 -30.86 -1.74
CA LYS A 76 4.59 -30.40 -2.69
C LYS A 76 3.61 -29.45 -1.99
N SER A 77 3.99 -28.19 -1.90
CA SER A 77 3.05 -27.12 -1.60
C SER A 77 2.15 -26.90 -2.81
N PHE A 78 0.88 -27.35 -2.73
CA PHE A 78 -0.13 -26.93 -3.70
C PHE A 78 -0.50 -25.48 -3.41
N ILE A 79 0.22 -24.55 -4.00
CA ILE A 79 -0.10 -23.13 -3.96
C ILE A 79 -1.09 -22.90 -5.10
N LYS A 80 -2.38 -22.82 -4.80
CA LYS A 80 -3.30 -22.10 -5.66
C LYS A 80 -2.86 -20.65 -5.61
N ASN A 81 -2.82 -19.96 -6.75
CA ASN A 81 -2.41 -18.56 -6.85
C ASN A 81 -3.36 -17.69 -6.00
N PRO A 82 -3.03 -17.38 -4.73
CA PRO A 82 -3.91 -16.59 -3.90
C PRO A 82 -4.01 -15.18 -4.45
N TYR A 83 -5.19 -14.61 -4.31
CA TYR A 83 -5.44 -13.24 -4.70
C TYR A 83 -5.55 -12.36 -3.44
N ALA A 84 -4.76 -11.30 -3.41
CA ALA A 84 -4.84 -10.28 -2.36
C ALA A 84 -5.59 -9.04 -2.86
N SER A 85 -6.54 -8.56 -2.07
CA SER A 85 -7.10 -7.23 -2.17
C SER A 85 -6.61 -6.42 -0.98
N ILE A 86 -6.01 -5.28 -1.24
CA ILE A 86 -5.39 -4.43 -0.24
C ILE A 86 -5.99 -3.04 -0.38
N LYS A 87 -6.58 -2.54 0.71
CA LYS A 87 -7.00 -1.15 0.83
C LYS A 87 -6.07 -0.45 1.81
N MET A 88 -5.43 0.63 1.39
CA MET A 88 -4.50 1.39 2.21
C MET A 88 -4.90 2.85 2.29
N ARG A 89 -4.59 3.47 3.43
CA ARG A 89 -4.79 4.89 3.68
C ARG A 89 -3.45 5.57 3.93
N LEU A 90 -3.21 6.65 3.18
CA LEU A 90 -2.02 7.49 3.27
C LEU A 90 -2.44 8.90 3.66
N THR A 91 -2.08 9.34 4.85
CA THR A 91 -2.27 10.73 5.27
C THR A 91 -1.17 11.61 4.68
N ARG A 92 -1.38 12.93 4.69
CA ARG A 92 -0.36 13.92 4.36
C ARG A 92 0.97 13.63 5.08
N ASP A 93 0.90 13.38 6.38
CA ASP A 93 2.10 13.13 7.20
C ASP A 93 2.81 11.83 6.81
N ASN A 94 2.05 10.79 6.43
CA ASN A 94 2.64 9.55 5.92
C ASN A 94 3.43 9.79 4.63
N ILE A 95 2.88 10.55 3.70
CA ILE A 95 3.52 10.85 2.42
C ILE A 95 4.76 11.71 2.66
N ASN A 96 4.66 12.75 3.49
CA ASN A 96 5.79 13.61 3.84
C ASN A 96 6.93 12.81 4.49
N LYS A 97 6.65 11.94 5.46
CA LYS A 97 7.62 11.04 6.08
C LYS A 97 8.24 10.07 5.07
N THR A 98 7.46 9.57 4.13
CA THR A 98 7.95 8.69 3.06
C THR A 98 8.92 9.43 2.16
N LEU A 99 8.53 10.60 1.64
CA LEU A 99 9.34 11.40 0.71
C LEU A 99 10.59 12.00 1.37
N SER A 100 10.62 12.18 2.69
CA SER A 100 11.81 12.62 3.44
C SER A 100 12.83 11.51 3.63
N ASN A 101 12.49 10.24 3.39
CA ASN A 101 13.41 9.14 3.55
C ASN A 101 14.37 9.02 2.36
N ASN A 102 15.64 8.76 2.63
CA ASN A 102 16.69 8.63 1.60
C ASN A 102 16.38 7.59 0.52
N LYS A 103 15.66 6.53 0.84
CA LYS A 103 15.25 5.51 -0.12
C LYS A 103 14.35 6.08 -1.23
N TRP A 104 13.56 7.10 -0.92
CA TRP A 104 12.61 7.75 -1.82
C TRP A 104 13.11 9.07 -2.39
N LYS A 105 14.42 9.37 -2.18
CA LYS A 105 15.05 10.60 -2.66
C LYS A 105 14.94 10.78 -4.18
N SER A 106 15.14 9.71 -4.96
CA SER A 106 15.02 9.76 -6.42
C SER A 106 13.61 10.13 -6.87
N LEU A 107 12.57 9.56 -6.23
CA LEU A 107 11.19 9.92 -6.51
C LEU A 107 10.93 11.40 -6.14
N LYS A 108 11.39 11.84 -4.98
CA LYS A 108 11.28 13.24 -4.56
C LYS A 108 11.92 14.18 -5.59
N THR A 109 13.16 13.89 -6.02
CA THR A 109 13.87 14.69 -7.04
C THR A 109 13.13 14.70 -8.38
N SER A 110 12.54 13.58 -8.80
CA SER A 110 11.73 13.53 -10.02
C SER A 110 10.48 14.40 -9.91
N ILE A 111 9.83 14.41 -8.75
CA ILE A 111 8.68 15.30 -8.48
C ILE A 111 9.14 16.75 -8.51
N GLU A 112 10.24 17.12 -7.81
CA GLU A 112 10.78 18.48 -7.79
C GLU A 112 11.12 18.99 -9.21
N SER A 113 11.71 18.13 -10.03
CA SER A 113 11.98 18.45 -11.44
C SER A 113 10.69 18.67 -12.23
N PHE A 114 9.68 17.82 -12.03
CA PHE A 114 8.39 17.91 -12.72
C PHE A 114 7.61 19.17 -12.36
N ILE A 115 7.62 19.56 -11.08
CA ILE A 115 6.93 20.77 -10.62
C ILE A 115 7.80 22.03 -10.75
N SER A 116 9.06 21.88 -11.19
CA SER A 116 10.06 22.96 -11.30
C SER A 116 10.29 23.73 -9.99
N MET A 117 10.17 23.04 -8.84
CA MET A 117 10.30 23.65 -7.51
C MET A 117 10.78 22.62 -6.49
N SER A 118 11.74 23.00 -5.63
CA SER A 118 12.07 22.22 -4.43
C SER A 118 10.99 22.40 -3.37
N PHE A 119 10.59 21.30 -2.73
CA PHE A 119 9.55 21.34 -1.70
C PHE A 119 9.99 20.63 -0.42
N GLN A 120 9.50 21.15 0.70
CA GLN A 120 9.69 20.57 2.02
C GLN A 120 8.57 19.60 2.40
N SER A 121 7.33 19.94 2.04
CA SER A 121 6.15 19.15 2.37
C SER A 121 5.09 19.25 1.28
N ILE A 122 4.11 18.35 1.38
CA ILE A 122 2.89 18.39 0.57
C ILE A 122 1.68 18.67 1.46
N GLU A 123 0.64 19.23 0.87
CA GLU A 123 -0.72 19.27 1.42
C GLU A 123 -1.70 18.61 0.46
N ILE A 124 -2.77 18.04 1.04
CA ILE A 124 -3.88 17.46 0.28
C ILE A 124 -5.11 18.29 0.59
N TYR A 125 -5.68 18.89 -0.43
CA TYR A 125 -6.88 19.70 -0.28
C TYR A 125 -7.70 19.67 -1.58
N ASN A 126 -9.02 19.56 -1.48
CA ASN A 126 -9.96 19.55 -2.62
C ASN A 126 -9.55 18.59 -3.76
N LYS A 127 -9.13 17.37 -3.42
CA LYS A 127 -8.66 16.33 -4.36
C LYS A 127 -7.38 16.67 -5.12
N SER A 128 -6.68 17.73 -4.69
CA SER A 128 -5.40 18.15 -5.28
C SER A 128 -4.27 18.03 -4.28
N ILE A 129 -3.07 17.91 -4.82
CA ILE A 129 -1.81 17.93 -4.07
C ILE A 129 -1.15 19.27 -4.28
N TYR A 130 -0.79 19.93 -3.20
CA TYR A 130 -0.05 21.17 -3.17
C TYR A 130 1.34 20.94 -2.61
N PHE A 131 2.34 21.52 -3.24
CA PHE A 131 3.73 21.42 -2.80
C PHE A 131 4.11 22.73 -2.10
N ILE A 132 4.73 22.59 -0.91
CA ILE A 132 5.13 23.71 -0.06
C ILE A 132 6.65 23.76 0.01
N SER A 133 7.24 24.88 -0.41
CA SER A 133 8.68 25.12 -0.33
C SER A 133 9.12 25.44 1.09
N SER A 134 10.45 25.47 1.34
CA SER A 134 11.05 25.76 2.65
C SER A 134 10.79 27.18 3.14
N ASP A 135 10.55 28.12 2.25
CA ASP A 135 10.22 29.53 2.54
C ASP A 135 8.71 29.79 2.71
N GLY A 136 7.91 28.72 2.75
CA GLY A 136 6.48 28.79 2.98
C GLY A 136 5.65 29.16 1.74
N PHE A 137 6.28 29.39 0.59
CA PHE A 137 5.54 29.55 -0.67
C PHE A 137 4.89 28.23 -1.04
N SER A 138 3.60 28.25 -1.27
CA SER A 138 2.89 27.11 -1.84
C SER A 138 2.62 27.39 -3.32
N ASN A 139 2.76 26.37 -4.14
CA ASN A 139 2.40 26.45 -5.56
C ASN A 139 0.86 26.37 -5.72
N LYS A 140 0.14 27.25 -4.98
CA LYS A 140 -1.34 27.25 -4.93
C LYS A 140 -2.02 27.57 -6.27
N ASN A 141 -1.25 28.05 -7.25
CA ASN A 141 -1.78 28.38 -8.56
C ASN A 141 -1.80 27.19 -9.53
N ILE A 142 -1.21 26.05 -9.15
CA ILE A 142 -1.16 24.86 -9.99
C ILE A 142 -1.68 23.69 -9.18
N ASP A 143 -2.78 23.12 -9.64
CA ASP A 143 -3.37 21.93 -9.06
C ASP A 143 -2.70 20.68 -9.63
N TYR A 144 -2.13 19.86 -8.75
CA TYR A 144 -1.64 18.54 -9.11
C TYR A 144 -2.62 17.48 -8.58
N ILE A 145 -2.98 16.55 -9.44
CA ILE A 145 -3.88 15.45 -9.09
C ILE A 145 -3.18 14.11 -9.30
N LEU A 146 -3.64 13.07 -8.60
CA LEU A 146 -3.24 11.71 -8.92
C LEU A 146 -4.27 11.10 -9.88
N GLN A 147 -3.77 10.56 -10.97
CA GLN A 147 -4.53 9.71 -11.88
C GLN A 147 -3.99 8.29 -11.79
N TYR A 148 -4.83 7.31 -12.00
CA TYR A 148 -4.41 5.92 -12.03
C TYR A 148 -4.95 5.21 -13.28
N ASP A 149 -4.13 4.27 -13.73
CA ASP A 149 -4.49 3.25 -14.68
C ASP A 149 -4.44 1.88 -13.98
N LYS A 150 -4.68 0.83 -14.74
CA LYS A 150 -4.70 -0.54 -14.20
C LYS A 150 -3.48 -0.87 -13.34
N ASN A 151 -2.29 -0.39 -13.72
CA ASN A 151 -1.03 -0.81 -13.12
C ASN A 151 -0.14 0.38 -12.67
N SER A 152 -0.60 1.60 -12.84
CA SER A 152 0.22 2.79 -12.60
C SER A 152 -0.54 3.90 -11.89
N ILE A 153 0.20 4.73 -11.15
CA ILE A 153 -0.27 5.99 -10.59
C ILE A 153 0.64 7.10 -11.13
N SER A 154 0.04 8.15 -11.62
CA SER A 154 0.74 9.33 -12.14
C SER A 154 0.32 10.59 -11.40
N LEU A 155 1.28 11.47 -11.15
CA LEU A 155 1.03 12.86 -10.78
C LEU A 155 0.79 13.66 -12.06
N VAL A 156 -0.29 14.39 -12.11
CA VAL A 156 -0.73 15.14 -13.31
C VAL A 156 -0.87 16.61 -12.97
N ASN A 157 -0.26 17.44 -13.77
CA ASN A 157 -0.51 18.88 -13.74
C ASN A 157 -1.88 19.16 -14.40
N ASN A 158 -2.82 19.68 -13.63
CA ASN A 158 -4.20 19.84 -14.09
C ASN A 158 -4.36 20.94 -15.16
N ILE A 159 -3.36 21.83 -15.32
CA ILE A 159 -3.39 22.92 -16.30
C ILE A 159 -2.94 22.43 -17.68
N ASN A 160 -1.73 21.87 -17.77
CA ASN A 160 -1.12 21.47 -19.05
C ASN A 160 -1.24 19.98 -19.36
N GLN A 161 -1.84 19.19 -18.44
CA GLN A 161 -2.05 17.75 -18.57
C GLN A 161 -0.75 16.91 -18.66
N GLU A 162 0.41 17.49 -18.34
CA GLU A 162 1.66 16.74 -18.23
C GLU A 162 1.58 15.72 -17.09
N LYS A 163 2.25 14.58 -17.26
CA LYS A 163 2.19 13.46 -16.33
C LYS A 163 3.56 12.98 -15.92
N LEU A 164 3.73 12.76 -14.62
CA LEU A 164 4.87 12.07 -14.04
C LEU A 164 4.39 10.72 -13.47
N SER A 165 4.90 9.60 -13.96
CA SER A 165 4.62 8.29 -13.35
C SER A 165 5.35 8.20 -12.01
N ILE A 166 4.58 8.03 -10.92
CA ILE A 166 5.11 7.87 -9.55
C ILE A 166 5.11 6.42 -9.10
N PHE A 167 4.30 5.59 -9.73
CA PHE A 167 4.22 4.15 -9.48
C PHE A 167 3.84 3.41 -10.75
N ASN A 168 4.53 2.30 -11.03
CA ASN A 168 4.20 1.39 -12.13
C ASN A 168 4.68 -0.03 -11.79
N ASP A 169 3.75 -0.98 -11.67
CA ASP A 169 4.05 -2.40 -11.44
C ASP A 169 3.02 -3.29 -12.12
N LYS A 170 3.47 -4.08 -13.10
CA LYS A 170 2.63 -5.00 -13.89
C LYS A 170 1.93 -6.10 -13.08
N ASN A 171 2.42 -6.42 -11.89
CA ASN A 171 1.87 -7.46 -11.02
C ASN A 171 0.75 -6.93 -10.11
N ILE A 172 0.59 -5.61 -10.05
CA ILE A 172 -0.39 -4.95 -9.22
C ILE A 172 -1.49 -4.38 -10.12
N SER A 173 -2.75 -4.56 -9.71
CA SER A 173 -3.89 -3.93 -10.37
C SER A 173 -4.50 -2.90 -9.42
N ILE A 174 -4.42 -1.63 -9.78
CA ILE A 174 -5.05 -0.55 -9.05
C ILE A 174 -6.55 -0.59 -9.40
N LYS A 175 -7.39 -0.74 -8.38
CA LYS A 175 -8.83 -0.80 -8.54
C LYS A 175 -9.48 0.56 -8.36
N ASN A 176 -9.02 1.28 -7.30
CA ASN A 176 -9.57 2.57 -6.94
C ASN A 176 -8.49 3.45 -6.32
N LEU A 177 -8.64 4.75 -6.51
CA LEU A 177 -7.88 5.78 -5.85
C LEU A 177 -8.84 6.92 -5.51
N PHE A 178 -8.97 7.21 -4.23
CA PHE A 178 -9.88 8.23 -3.73
C PHE A 178 -9.11 9.29 -2.94
N PHE A 179 -9.39 10.54 -3.24
CA PHE A 179 -9.01 11.67 -2.39
C PHE A 179 -10.11 11.94 -1.38
N CYS A 180 -9.74 11.91 -0.11
CA CYS A 180 -10.52 12.42 1.00
C CYS A 180 -9.93 13.75 1.46
N GLU A 181 -10.62 14.48 2.35
CA GLU A 181 -10.15 15.80 2.80
C GLU A 181 -8.74 15.81 3.41
N SER A 182 -8.31 14.72 4.05
CA SER A 182 -7.05 14.65 4.81
C SER A 182 -6.14 13.50 4.40
N HIS A 183 -6.55 12.65 3.46
CA HIS A 183 -5.82 11.44 3.10
C HIS A 183 -6.18 10.93 1.72
N ILE A 184 -5.36 10.02 1.22
CA ILE A 184 -5.59 9.27 -0.02
C ILE A 184 -5.88 7.82 0.36
N GLU A 185 -6.94 7.25 -0.21
CA GLU A 185 -7.22 5.82 -0.15
C GLU A 185 -6.89 5.17 -1.49
N ILE A 186 -6.14 4.07 -1.43
CA ILE A 186 -5.75 3.29 -2.61
C ILE A 186 -6.23 1.86 -2.39
N GLU A 187 -6.97 1.33 -3.36
CA GLU A 187 -7.35 -0.08 -3.39
C GLU A 187 -6.61 -0.78 -4.52
N ILE A 188 -5.86 -1.81 -4.18
CA ILE A 188 -5.09 -2.61 -5.12
C ILE A 188 -5.46 -4.08 -5.03
N GLY A 189 -5.31 -4.77 -6.14
CA GLY A 189 -5.39 -6.22 -6.22
C GLY A 189 -4.08 -6.79 -6.75
N SER A 190 -3.65 -7.92 -6.22
CA SER A 190 -2.45 -8.61 -6.69
C SER A 190 -2.65 -10.11 -6.62
N LYS A 191 -2.09 -10.82 -7.59
CA LYS A 191 -1.83 -12.25 -7.45
C LYS A 191 -0.57 -12.41 -6.63
N ILE A 192 -0.64 -13.19 -5.56
CA ILE A 192 0.54 -13.50 -4.75
C ILE A 192 1.30 -14.63 -5.46
N ILE A 193 2.52 -14.34 -5.90
CA ILE A 193 3.42 -15.34 -6.49
C ILE A 193 4.46 -15.67 -5.41
N PHE A 194 4.49 -16.93 -5.01
CA PHE A 194 5.57 -17.43 -4.14
C PHE A 194 6.67 -18.00 -5.04
N ASN A 195 7.83 -17.38 -4.99
CA ASN A 195 9.05 -17.86 -5.65
C ASN A 195 9.79 -18.85 -4.75
#